data_cd15ef283aa72498b638588f9e1df98e
#
_entry.id   cd15ef283aa72498b638588f9e1df98e
#
_cell.length_a   1.000
_cell.length_b   1.000
_cell.length_c   1.000
_cell.angle_alpha   90.00
_cell.angle_beta   90.00
_cell.angle_gamma   90.00
#
_symmetry.space_group_name_H-M   'P 1'
#
loop_
_entity.id
_entity.type
_entity.pdbx_description
1 polymer ?
#
loop_
_entity_poly.entity_id
_entity_poly.type
_entity_poly.pdbx_seq_one_letter_code
_entity_poly.pdbx_strand_id
1 'polypeptide(L)'
;LERCLYSIPTWDEIQIIIIDDNSNSESVDFSHFPGNGRKNTEVLFTKEGKGAGYARNIGLSHARGKWIIFADADDFFTADCFTILNEYMDSPHKVIYFNVRFVMSDDPSQESRRGTYYTNFFNDVNPENKLRYQSQVPWGKMIRRSFLSTFHIQFDETRIANDVYFSCLVGIYAPKVTTDRRIIYYC
;
A
#
# COMPACT_ATOMS: atom_id res chain seq x y z
N LEU A 1 10.08 -9.43 -1.11
CA LEU A 1 8.72 -9.88 -0.83
C LEU A 1 8.60 -10.62 0.50
N GLU A 2 9.50 -11.55 0.83
CA GLU A 2 9.45 -12.31 2.11
C GLU A 2 9.41 -11.37 3.32
N ARG A 3 10.31 -10.38 3.37
CA ARG A 3 10.34 -9.39 4.47
C ARG A 3 8.99 -8.68 4.62
N CYS A 4 8.38 -8.26 3.50
CA CYS A 4 7.04 -7.68 3.51
C CYS A 4 6.02 -8.63 4.14
N LEU A 5 5.97 -9.89 3.69
CA LEU A 5 5.04 -10.88 4.19
C LEU A 5 5.23 -11.22 5.67
N TYR A 6 6.48 -11.32 6.14
CA TYR A 6 6.78 -11.56 7.56
C TYR A 6 6.33 -10.41 8.47
N SER A 7 6.25 -9.18 7.94
CA SER A 7 5.75 -8.04 8.69
C SER A 7 4.23 -7.99 8.84
N ILE A 8 3.49 -8.83 8.11
CA ILE A 8 2.02 -8.89 8.15
C ILE A 8 1.58 -10.05 9.05
N PRO A 9 0.74 -9.86 10.07
CA PRO A 9 0.25 -10.95 10.92
C PRO A 9 -0.70 -11.90 10.16
N THR A 10 -0.87 -13.11 10.69
CA THR A 10 -1.75 -14.14 10.10
C THR A 10 -3.16 -14.11 10.67
N TRP A 11 -3.71 -12.93 10.92
CA TRP A 11 -5.06 -12.76 11.46
C TRP A 11 -6.12 -13.08 10.40
N ASP A 12 -7.25 -13.60 10.81
CA ASP A 12 -8.33 -14.01 9.91
C ASP A 12 -9.00 -12.84 9.20
N GLU A 13 -8.92 -11.66 9.78
CA GLU A 13 -9.48 -10.42 9.26
C GLU A 13 -8.63 -9.79 8.14
N ILE A 14 -7.41 -10.31 7.91
CA ILE A 14 -6.49 -9.78 6.90
C ILE A 14 -6.54 -10.70 5.67
N GLN A 15 -6.89 -10.13 4.53
CA GLN A 15 -6.68 -10.73 3.22
C GLN A 15 -5.39 -10.17 2.62
N ILE A 16 -4.49 -11.05 2.20
CA ILE A 16 -3.27 -10.69 1.47
C ILE A 16 -3.45 -11.12 0.01
N ILE A 17 -3.18 -10.21 -0.92
CA ILE A 17 -3.22 -10.47 -2.35
C ILE A 17 -1.87 -10.09 -2.93
N ILE A 18 -1.20 -11.07 -3.52
CA ILE A 18 0.11 -10.88 -4.16
C ILE A 18 -0.08 -11.07 -5.64
N ILE A 19 0.37 -10.09 -6.43
CA ILE A 19 0.33 -10.18 -7.88
C ILE A 19 1.76 -10.18 -8.41
N ASP A 20 2.14 -11.24 -9.07
CA ASP A 20 3.34 -11.29 -9.90
C ASP A 20 2.95 -10.98 -11.35
N ASP A 21 3.50 -9.91 -11.90
CA ASP A 21 3.22 -9.48 -13.26
C ASP A 21 4.33 -9.90 -14.22
N ASN A 22 4.43 -11.23 -14.43
CA ASN A 22 5.33 -11.83 -15.39
C ASN A 22 6.83 -11.69 -15.06
N SER A 23 7.20 -11.96 -13.79
CA SER A 23 8.62 -12.02 -13.40
C SER A 23 9.36 -13.12 -14.16
N ASN A 24 10.65 -12.90 -14.39
CA ASN A 24 11.50 -13.85 -15.11
C ASN A 24 11.74 -15.12 -14.27
N SER A 25 11.44 -16.30 -14.84
CA SER A 25 11.68 -17.62 -14.20
C SER A 25 13.14 -17.92 -13.91
N GLU A 26 14.08 -17.23 -14.53
CA GLU A 26 15.51 -17.34 -14.18
C GLU A 26 15.86 -16.64 -12.84
N SER A 27 15.02 -15.69 -12.42
CA SER A 27 15.23 -14.89 -11.22
C SER A 27 14.26 -15.23 -10.07
N VAL A 28 13.19 -15.97 -10.36
CA VAL A 28 12.13 -16.30 -9.39
C VAL A 28 11.87 -17.79 -9.38
N ASP A 29 11.97 -18.42 -8.20
CA ASP A 29 11.51 -19.79 -7.99
C ASP A 29 10.00 -19.81 -7.75
N PHE A 30 9.25 -20.11 -8.80
CA PHE A 30 7.79 -20.22 -8.74
C PHE A 30 7.30 -21.44 -7.94
N SER A 31 8.14 -22.46 -7.74
CA SER A 31 7.78 -23.64 -6.94
C SER A 31 7.76 -23.34 -5.43
N HIS A 32 8.55 -22.36 -5.01
CA HIS A 32 8.61 -21.86 -3.64
C HIS A 32 8.28 -20.35 -3.55
N PHE A 33 7.33 -19.91 -4.37
CA PHE A 33 6.98 -18.48 -4.42
C PHE A 33 6.46 -18.02 -3.04
N PRO A 34 6.99 -16.88 -2.53
CA PRO A 34 6.59 -16.36 -1.22
C PRO A 34 5.09 -16.09 -1.15
N GLY A 35 4.46 -16.59 -0.09
CA GLY A 35 3.01 -16.51 0.10
C GLY A 35 2.23 -17.76 -0.30
N ASN A 36 2.81 -18.66 -1.07
CA ASN A 36 2.18 -19.95 -1.39
C ASN A 36 1.91 -20.74 -0.10
N GLY A 37 0.67 -21.19 0.07
CA GLY A 37 0.22 -21.93 1.25
C GLY A 37 0.06 -21.11 2.53
N ARG A 38 0.35 -19.81 2.51
CA ARG A 38 0.10 -18.92 3.62
C ARG A 38 -1.40 -18.66 3.81
N LYS A 39 -1.87 -18.77 5.05
CA LYS A 39 -3.27 -18.48 5.41
C LYS A 39 -3.68 -17.09 4.95
N ASN A 40 -4.92 -16.96 4.46
CA ASN A 40 -5.51 -15.72 3.98
C ASN A 40 -4.73 -14.99 2.88
N THR A 41 -3.86 -15.72 2.17
CA THR A 41 -3.03 -15.18 1.08
C THR A 41 -3.46 -15.78 -0.25
N GLU A 42 -3.69 -14.93 -1.21
CA GLU A 42 -3.95 -15.28 -2.61
C GLU A 42 -2.76 -14.81 -3.45
N VAL A 43 -2.17 -15.72 -4.20
CA VAL A 43 -1.05 -15.43 -5.10
C VAL A 43 -1.55 -15.59 -6.53
N LEU A 44 -1.44 -14.56 -7.33
CA LEU A 44 -1.87 -14.52 -8.73
C LEU A 44 -0.67 -14.22 -9.63
N PHE A 45 -0.55 -15.00 -10.68
CA PHE A 45 0.47 -14.84 -11.70
C PHE A 45 -0.18 -14.33 -12.98
N THR A 46 0.21 -13.14 -13.44
CA THR A 46 -0.18 -12.65 -14.75
C THR A 46 0.91 -12.99 -15.77
N LYS A 47 0.56 -12.99 -17.05
CA LYS A 47 1.53 -13.19 -18.13
C LYS A 47 1.69 -11.93 -18.98
N GLU A 48 1.10 -10.83 -18.51
CA GLU A 48 0.92 -9.62 -19.33
C GLU A 48 2.17 -8.72 -19.32
N GLY A 49 2.86 -8.62 -18.18
CA GLY A 49 4.02 -7.73 -18.03
C GLY A 49 3.68 -6.25 -18.24
N LYS A 50 2.48 -5.82 -17.78
CA LYS A 50 1.97 -4.46 -17.94
C LYS A 50 2.43 -3.50 -16.86
N GLY A 51 3.07 -4.03 -15.81
CA GLY A 51 3.66 -3.25 -14.73
C GLY A 51 2.77 -3.05 -13.52
N ALA A 52 3.29 -2.28 -12.55
CA ALA A 52 2.72 -2.18 -11.19
C ALA A 52 1.28 -1.66 -11.14
N GLY A 53 0.89 -0.75 -12.04
CA GLY A 53 -0.48 -0.24 -12.11
C GLY A 53 -1.47 -1.34 -12.44
N TYR A 54 -1.18 -2.13 -13.46
CA TYR A 54 -1.98 -3.30 -13.85
C TYR A 54 -2.05 -4.33 -12.71
N ALA A 55 -0.91 -4.69 -12.12
CA ALA A 55 -0.88 -5.62 -11.00
C ALA A 55 -1.76 -5.15 -9.82
N ARG A 56 -1.68 -3.86 -9.46
CA ARG A 56 -2.52 -3.29 -8.40
C ARG A 56 -4.01 -3.30 -8.76
N ASN A 57 -4.39 -3.08 -10.02
CA ASN A 57 -5.77 -3.17 -10.50
C ASN A 57 -6.32 -4.60 -10.38
N ILE A 58 -5.53 -5.61 -10.73
CA ILE A 58 -5.88 -7.02 -10.50
C ILE A 58 -6.09 -7.27 -9.01
N GLY A 59 -5.17 -6.81 -8.15
CA GLY A 59 -5.31 -6.91 -6.70
C GLY A 59 -6.61 -6.25 -6.18
N LEU A 60 -6.95 -5.07 -6.67
CA LEU A 60 -8.19 -4.38 -6.33
C LEU A 60 -9.44 -5.19 -6.71
N SER A 61 -9.43 -5.86 -7.86
CA SER A 61 -10.56 -6.67 -8.32
C SER A 61 -10.80 -7.92 -7.45
N HIS A 62 -9.76 -8.44 -6.80
CA HIS A 62 -9.81 -9.58 -5.87
C HIS A 62 -10.04 -9.18 -4.40
N ALA A 63 -9.93 -7.89 -4.09
CA ALA A 63 -10.04 -7.41 -2.72
C ALA A 63 -11.47 -7.53 -2.19
N ARG A 64 -11.61 -8.12 -1.00
CA ARG A 64 -12.89 -8.30 -0.28
C ARG A 64 -12.98 -7.49 1.01
N GLY A 65 -11.83 -7.07 1.53
CA GLY A 65 -11.74 -6.31 2.79
C GLY A 65 -12.54 -5.00 2.77
N LYS A 66 -12.93 -4.52 3.94
CA LYS A 66 -13.56 -3.20 4.16
C LYS A 66 -12.61 -2.06 3.81
N TRP A 67 -11.33 -2.27 4.06
CA TRP A 67 -10.24 -1.35 3.84
C TRP A 67 -9.19 -1.95 2.90
N ILE A 68 -8.52 -1.09 2.14
CA ILE A 68 -7.42 -1.44 1.25
C ILE A 68 -6.16 -0.73 1.73
N ILE A 69 -5.06 -1.46 1.75
CA ILE A 69 -3.72 -0.96 2.02
C ILE A 69 -2.82 -1.52 0.91
N PHE A 70 -2.03 -0.64 0.30
CA PHE A 70 -1.04 -1.06 -0.68
C PHE A 70 0.33 -1.15 -0.03
N ALA A 71 1.09 -2.14 -0.44
CA ALA A 71 2.49 -2.32 -0.08
C ALA A 71 3.29 -2.70 -1.32
N ASP A 72 4.48 -2.14 -1.44
CA ASP A 72 5.44 -2.56 -2.45
C ASP A 72 6.23 -3.79 -1.92
N ALA A 73 6.64 -4.67 -2.81
CA ALA A 73 7.19 -5.98 -2.44
C ALA A 73 8.55 -5.91 -1.73
N ASP A 74 9.27 -4.82 -1.90
CA ASP A 74 10.58 -4.55 -1.30
C ASP A 74 10.52 -3.81 0.03
N ASP A 75 9.33 -3.33 0.42
CA ASP A 75 9.04 -2.60 1.65
C ASP A 75 8.52 -3.54 2.77
N PHE A 76 8.21 -2.98 3.95
CA PHE A 76 7.64 -3.75 5.07
C PHE A 76 6.92 -2.88 6.11
N PHE A 77 6.02 -3.49 6.89
CA PHE A 77 5.25 -2.81 7.93
C PHE A 77 6.00 -2.76 9.27
N THR A 78 5.70 -1.75 10.10
CA THR A 78 6.20 -1.71 11.48
C THR A 78 5.49 -2.77 12.34
N ALA A 79 6.10 -3.14 13.46
CA ALA A 79 5.52 -4.13 14.37
C ALA A 79 4.12 -3.72 14.89
N ASP A 80 3.90 -2.44 15.11
CA ASP A 80 2.64 -1.91 15.65
C ASP A 80 1.61 -1.57 14.55
N CYS A 81 1.97 -1.70 13.28
CA CYS A 81 1.13 -1.27 12.15
C CYS A 81 -0.30 -1.78 12.28
N PHE A 82 -0.49 -3.07 12.38
CA PHE A 82 -1.84 -3.67 12.37
C PHE A 82 -2.65 -3.37 13.63
N THR A 83 -2.01 -3.12 14.76
CA THR A 83 -2.66 -2.61 15.97
C THR A 83 -3.17 -1.17 15.74
N ILE A 84 -2.35 -0.32 15.14
CA ILE A 84 -2.73 1.06 14.77
C ILE A 84 -3.89 1.06 13.76
N LEU A 85 -3.82 0.24 12.72
CA LEU A 85 -4.86 0.15 11.71
C LEU A 85 -6.20 -0.32 12.29
N ASN A 86 -6.16 -1.22 13.28
CA ASN A 86 -7.36 -1.73 13.92
C ASN A 86 -8.16 -0.64 14.65
N GLU A 87 -7.51 0.41 15.17
CA GLU A 87 -8.18 1.56 15.77
C GLU A 87 -9.11 2.30 14.79
N TYR A 88 -8.87 2.15 13.48
CA TYR A 88 -9.61 2.82 12.41
C TYR A 88 -10.67 1.95 11.71
N MET A 89 -10.84 0.70 12.14
CA MET A 89 -11.75 -0.23 11.44
C MET A 89 -13.18 0.32 11.31
N ASP A 90 -13.68 1.06 12.31
CA ASP A 90 -15.00 1.68 12.29
C ASP A 90 -14.98 3.19 12.03
N SER A 91 -13.85 3.71 11.60
CA SER A 91 -13.70 5.12 11.26
C SER A 91 -14.71 5.56 10.17
N PRO A 92 -15.33 6.74 10.30
CA PRO A 92 -16.22 7.31 9.26
C PRO A 92 -15.45 7.87 8.06
N HIS A 93 -14.13 7.97 8.14
CA HIS A 93 -13.29 8.51 7.07
C HIS A 93 -13.23 7.56 5.87
N LYS A 94 -12.92 8.11 4.70
CA LYS A 94 -12.73 7.32 3.49
C LYS A 94 -11.26 7.01 3.23
N VAL A 95 -10.38 7.87 3.73
CA VAL A 95 -8.93 7.68 3.66
C VAL A 95 -8.31 8.13 4.98
N ILE A 96 -7.39 7.35 5.48
CA ILE A 96 -6.53 7.69 6.61
C ILE A 96 -5.10 7.66 6.08
N TYR A 97 -4.38 8.76 6.27
CA TYR A 97 -2.98 8.89 5.89
C TYR A 97 -2.10 8.67 7.11
N PHE A 98 -1.13 7.79 7.00
CA PHE A 98 -0.17 7.47 8.04
C PHE A 98 1.24 7.90 7.65
N ASN A 99 2.05 8.15 8.64
CA ASN A 99 3.45 8.45 8.41
C ASN A 99 4.21 7.17 8.03
N VAL A 100 5.28 7.36 7.28
CA VAL A 100 6.18 6.31 6.84
C VAL A 100 7.62 6.72 7.09
N ARG A 101 8.52 5.75 7.18
CA ARG A 101 9.95 6.00 7.33
C ARG A 101 10.68 5.38 6.14
N PHE A 102 11.64 6.13 5.61
CA PHE A 102 12.51 5.64 4.56
C PHE A 102 13.81 5.15 5.19
N VAL A 103 14.17 3.91 4.90
CA VAL A 103 15.34 3.25 5.48
C VAL A 103 16.30 2.76 4.40
N MET A 104 17.53 2.48 4.79
CA MET A 104 18.49 1.87 3.87
C MET A 104 18.15 0.39 3.69
N SER A 105 18.21 -0.12 2.47
CA SER A 105 17.82 -1.50 2.13
C SER A 105 18.71 -2.55 2.79
N ASP A 106 19.98 -2.22 2.97
CA ASP A 106 21.02 -3.07 3.58
C ASP A 106 21.10 -2.94 5.11
N ASP A 107 20.62 -1.80 5.65
CA ASP A 107 20.55 -1.56 7.08
C ASP A 107 19.30 -0.76 7.46
N PRO A 108 18.17 -1.42 7.75
CA PRO A 108 16.92 -0.74 8.11
C PRO A 108 16.98 0.08 9.42
N SER A 109 18.04 0.00 10.19
CA SER A 109 18.24 0.86 11.36
C SER A 109 18.65 2.29 10.96
N GLN A 110 19.15 2.47 9.74
CA GLN A 110 19.56 3.75 9.19
C GLN A 110 18.47 4.39 8.33
N GLU A 111 18.20 5.67 8.61
CA GLU A 111 17.23 6.44 7.81
C GLU A 111 17.83 6.91 6.49
N SER A 112 17.02 6.77 5.43
CA SER A 112 17.32 7.34 4.13
C SER A 112 16.74 8.76 4.01
N ARG A 113 17.51 9.68 3.46
CA ARG A 113 17.05 11.06 3.21
C ARG A 113 16.02 11.18 2.09
N ARG A 114 15.80 10.12 1.31
CA ARG A 114 14.88 10.14 0.16
C ARG A 114 13.43 10.49 0.53
N GLY A 115 13.00 10.14 1.74
CA GLY A 115 11.62 10.33 2.18
C GLY A 115 11.33 11.60 2.97
N THR A 116 12.30 12.46 3.15
CA THR A 116 12.14 13.69 3.95
C THR A 116 10.95 14.54 3.48
N TYR A 117 10.66 14.55 2.17
CA TYR A 117 9.53 15.27 1.60
C TYR A 117 8.18 14.76 2.12
N TYR A 118 8.00 13.43 2.23
CA TYR A 118 6.76 12.82 2.70
C TYR A 118 6.55 13.06 4.20
N THR A 119 7.59 12.85 4.98
CA THR A 119 7.55 13.11 6.43
C THR A 119 7.23 14.58 6.73
N ASN A 120 7.72 15.51 5.89
CA ASN A 120 7.45 16.94 6.03
C ASN A 120 5.97 17.30 5.84
N PHE A 121 5.17 16.49 5.12
CA PHE A 121 3.74 16.73 5.03
C PHE A 121 3.05 16.68 6.40
N PHE A 122 3.52 15.84 7.30
CA PHE A 122 2.97 15.73 8.66
C PHE A 122 3.38 16.90 9.56
N ASN A 123 4.41 17.65 9.20
CA ASN A 123 4.88 18.82 9.92
C ASN A 123 4.21 20.13 9.46
N ASP A 124 3.38 20.06 8.40
CA ASP A 124 2.62 21.22 7.91
C ASP A 124 1.54 21.66 8.93
N VAL A 125 1.10 22.91 8.82
CA VAL A 125 -0.02 23.44 9.61
C VAL A 125 -1.35 22.76 9.25
N ASN A 126 -1.46 22.23 8.05
CA ASN A 126 -2.61 21.45 7.56
C ASN A 126 -2.14 20.16 6.88
N PRO A 127 -1.71 19.16 7.65
CA PRO A 127 -1.18 17.91 7.08
C PRO A 127 -2.22 17.15 6.24
N GLU A 128 -3.50 17.22 6.57
CA GLU A 128 -4.56 16.59 5.79
C GLU A 128 -4.58 17.11 4.35
N ASN A 129 -4.56 18.43 4.15
CA ASN A 129 -4.55 19.02 2.82
C ASN A 129 -3.26 18.70 2.06
N LYS A 130 -2.11 18.70 2.75
CA LYS A 130 -0.84 18.33 2.12
C LYS A 130 -0.85 16.89 1.63
N LEU A 131 -1.18 15.95 2.48
CA LEU A 131 -1.23 14.54 2.13
C LEU A 131 -2.30 14.26 1.08
N ARG A 132 -3.47 14.87 1.22
CA ARG A 132 -4.59 14.72 0.32
C ARG A 132 -4.26 15.10 -1.13
N TYR A 133 -3.56 16.20 -1.34
CA TYR A 133 -3.34 16.76 -2.67
C TYR A 133 -1.91 16.61 -3.21
N GLN A 134 -0.95 16.22 -2.37
CA GLN A 134 0.46 16.15 -2.77
C GLN A 134 1.08 14.75 -2.57
N SER A 135 0.42 13.84 -1.82
CA SER A 135 0.90 12.47 -1.67
C SER A 135 0.54 11.64 -2.90
N GLN A 136 1.52 11.42 -3.76
CA GLN A 136 1.37 10.73 -5.04
C GLN A 136 1.61 9.22 -4.98
N VAL A 137 1.89 8.67 -3.81
CA VAL A 137 2.23 7.25 -3.59
C VAL A 137 1.02 6.45 -3.10
N PRO A 138 0.91 5.13 -3.39
CA PRO A 138 -0.23 4.33 -2.97
C PRO A 138 -0.13 3.86 -1.51
N TRP A 139 1.08 3.67 -0.98
CA TRP A 139 1.33 3.21 0.39
C TRP A 139 1.15 4.32 1.45
N GLY A 140 1.23 3.96 2.73
CA GLY A 140 0.98 4.89 3.83
C GLY A 140 -0.48 5.35 3.91
N LYS A 141 -1.41 4.64 3.29
CA LYS A 141 -2.84 4.96 3.24
C LYS A 141 -3.69 3.74 3.57
N MET A 142 -4.73 3.95 4.37
CA MET A 142 -5.81 3.01 4.58
C MET A 142 -7.06 3.57 3.88
N ILE A 143 -7.52 2.92 2.80
CA ILE A 143 -8.53 3.45 1.89
C ILE A 143 -9.78 2.58 1.95
N ARG A 144 -10.96 3.18 2.10
CA ARG A 144 -12.24 2.47 2.11
C ARG A 144 -12.51 1.84 0.74
N ARG A 145 -12.60 0.49 0.65
CA ARG A 145 -12.82 -0.20 -0.62
C ARG A 145 -14.09 0.28 -1.35
N SER A 146 -15.20 0.45 -0.63
CA SER A 146 -16.44 0.93 -1.22
C SER A 146 -16.31 2.34 -1.83
N PHE A 147 -15.44 3.19 -1.29
CA PHE A 147 -15.14 4.50 -1.87
C PHE A 147 -14.45 4.35 -3.23
N LEU A 148 -13.42 3.50 -3.32
CA LEU A 148 -12.75 3.24 -4.61
C LEU A 148 -13.72 2.71 -5.65
N SER A 149 -14.58 1.77 -5.26
CA SER A 149 -15.59 1.18 -6.16
C SER A 149 -16.64 2.19 -6.61
N THR A 150 -17.12 3.07 -5.72
CA THR A 150 -18.15 4.07 -6.04
C THR A 150 -17.67 5.09 -7.07
N PHE A 151 -16.41 5.49 -7.01
CA PHE A 151 -15.82 6.46 -7.92
C PHE A 151 -15.02 5.85 -9.05
N HIS A 152 -15.02 4.51 -9.18
CA HIS A 152 -14.27 3.75 -10.20
C HIS A 152 -12.78 4.13 -10.23
N ILE A 153 -12.18 4.35 -9.03
CA ILE A 153 -10.78 4.76 -8.93
C ILE A 153 -9.89 3.54 -9.16
N GLN A 154 -9.05 3.63 -10.19
CA GLN A 154 -8.08 2.61 -10.58
C GLN A 154 -6.71 3.25 -10.86
N PHE A 155 -5.69 2.43 -10.90
CA PHE A 155 -4.34 2.84 -11.32
C PHE A 155 -4.26 2.97 -12.83
N ASP A 156 -3.43 3.91 -13.30
CA ASP A 156 -3.04 3.93 -14.71
C ASP A 156 -2.16 2.70 -15.01
N GLU A 157 -2.41 2.05 -16.13
CA GLU A 157 -1.59 0.93 -16.59
C GLU A 157 -0.42 1.42 -17.44
N THR A 158 0.26 2.43 -16.94
CA THR A 158 1.45 3.03 -17.54
C THR A 158 2.71 2.48 -16.88
N ARG A 159 3.81 2.49 -17.61
CA ARG A 159 5.09 1.98 -17.12
C ARG A 159 5.70 2.85 -16.01
N ILE A 160 5.43 4.15 -16.04
CA ILE A 160 5.97 5.14 -15.10
C ILE A 160 4.83 5.96 -14.54
N ALA A 161 4.92 6.36 -13.28
CA ALA A 161 3.96 7.22 -12.58
C ALA A 161 2.50 6.68 -12.56
N ASN A 162 2.34 5.36 -12.58
CA ASN A 162 1.04 4.68 -12.58
C ASN A 162 0.21 4.94 -11.31
N ASP A 163 0.84 5.38 -10.23
CA ASP A 163 0.27 5.66 -8.91
C ASP A 163 -0.18 7.12 -8.73
N VAL A 164 0.34 8.04 -9.55
CA VAL A 164 0.08 9.48 -9.41
C VAL A 164 -1.39 9.79 -9.60
N TYR A 165 -1.97 9.37 -10.73
CA TYR A 165 -3.37 9.64 -11.05
C TYR A 165 -4.32 8.99 -10.03
N PHE A 166 -4.07 7.73 -9.66
CA PHE A 166 -4.79 7.04 -8.59
C PHE A 166 -4.79 7.86 -7.30
N SER A 167 -3.62 8.27 -6.84
CA SER A 167 -3.46 9.04 -5.60
C SER A 167 -4.13 10.41 -5.65
N CYS A 168 -4.07 11.09 -6.81
CA CYS A 168 -4.78 12.36 -7.04
C CYS A 168 -6.30 12.17 -6.96
N LEU A 169 -6.86 11.15 -7.63
CA LEU A 169 -8.30 10.88 -7.57
C LEU A 169 -8.76 10.52 -6.15
N VAL A 170 -7.98 9.70 -5.43
CA VAL A 170 -8.23 9.40 -4.01
C VAL A 170 -8.29 10.70 -3.20
N GLY A 171 -7.35 11.61 -3.38
CA GLY A 171 -7.32 12.89 -2.68
C GLY A 171 -8.50 13.79 -3.04
N ILE A 172 -8.83 13.92 -4.32
CA ILE A 172 -9.89 14.82 -4.83
C ILE A 172 -11.27 14.33 -4.39
N TYR A 173 -11.56 13.04 -4.59
CA TYR A 173 -12.91 12.51 -4.37
C TYR A 173 -13.21 12.08 -2.93
N ALA A 174 -12.21 11.90 -2.06
CA ALA A 174 -12.48 11.49 -0.69
C ALA A 174 -13.24 12.58 0.09
N PRO A 175 -14.49 12.36 0.50
CA PRO A 175 -15.30 13.40 1.16
C PRO A 175 -14.82 13.69 2.58
N LYS A 176 -14.18 12.71 3.22
CA LYS A 176 -13.67 12.82 4.59
C LYS A 176 -12.36 12.04 4.73
N VAL A 177 -11.32 12.73 5.09
CA VAL A 177 -9.98 12.16 5.33
C VAL A 177 -9.50 12.51 6.74
N THR A 178 -8.49 11.81 7.21
CA THR A 178 -7.75 12.16 8.43
C THR A 178 -6.31 11.70 8.33
N THR A 179 -5.48 12.13 9.26
CA THR A 179 -4.05 11.78 9.32
C THR A 179 -3.69 11.21 10.69
N ASP A 180 -2.75 10.29 10.69
CA ASP A 180 -2.10 9.76 11.89
C ASP A 180 -0.59 9.89 11.72
N ARG A 181 0.10 10.48 12.68
CA ARG A 181 1.55 10.74 12.63
C ARG A 181 2.39 9.50 12.95
N ARG A 182 1.76 8.43 13.42
CA ARG A 182 2.46 7.18 13.72
C ARG A 182 2.99 6.55 12.44
N ILE A 183 4.19 6.02 12.53
CA ILE A 183 4.85 5.33 11.41
C ILE A 183 4.32 3.92 11.36
N ILE A 184 3.78 3.53 10.22
CA ILE A 184 3.25 2.18 10.01
C ILE A 184 4.03 1.37 8.96
N TYR A 185 4.92 2.02 8.21
CA TYR A 185 5.52 1.46 7.01
C TYR A 185 6.95 1.94 6.79
N TYR A 186 7.80 1.06 6.32
CA TYR A 186 9.19 1.31 5.92
C TYR A 186 9.35 1.12 4.41
N CYS A 187 9.85 2.18 3.75
CA CYS A 187 10.25 2.15 2.33
C CYS A 187 11.76 2.00 2.20
#